data_b712f32209135dc6fa0c6a1cf688065c
#
_entry.id   b712f32209135dc6fa0c6a1cf688065c
#
_cell.length_a   1.000
_cell.length_b   1.000
_cell.length_c   1.000
_cell.angle_alpha   90.00
_cell.angle_beta   90.00
_cell.angle_gamma   90.00
#
_symmetry.space_group_name_H-M   'P 1'
#
loop_
_entity.id
_entity.type
_entity.pdbx_description
1 polymer ?
#
loop_
_entity_poly.entity_id
_entity_poly.type
_entity_poly.pdbx_seq_one_letter_code
_entity_poly.pdbx_strand_id
1 'polypeptide(L)'
;SSFVPLVLIILIGGVIGNKILQEDNTEGNNIINNIENSESSNIIENKVTENIVNQIETDNSNDNQNTTITETNEIKDESSNNSSNNSEVKFDSTVAFIGDSRTQGFIMYNGLKNVQDYSYIGLMVDTAMTKEFVKTSNGNKTTLLQDMANKNIKKVYIMLGVNELGWSYPQVFKAKYKELISEIRKVKPNCQIYVQSIIPMTKSKSDSDKIYNNKNVAKFNQLIQEVAEEEDVTYLDVKSVLVNKDGYLPEEASTDGVHVDKEYCQKWLKYLKNNS
;
A
#
# COMPACT_ATOMS: atom_id res chain seq x y z
N SER A 1 35.64 -19.28 6.72
CA SER A 1 34.43 -19.79 6.06
C SER A 1 33.37 -18.71 6.08
N SER A 2 33.29 -17.98 4.96
CA SER A 2 32.32 -16.91 4.74
C SER A 2 30.98 -17.52 4.33
N PHE A 3 29.97 -17.33 5.11
CA PHE A 3 28.58 -17.58 4.73
C PHE A 3 28.11 -16.41 3.86
N VAL A 4 27.95 -16.64 2.58
CA VAL A 4 27.23 -15.75 1.67
C VAL A 4 25.76 -16.18 1.74
N PRO A 5 24.82 -15.31 2.13
CA PRO A 5 23.41 -15.64 2.05
C PRO A 5 23.00 -15.67 0.57
N LEU A 6 22.53 -16.82 0.14
CA LEU A 6 21.93 -17.02 -1.18
C LEU A 6 20.62 -16.21 -1.23
N VAL A 7 20.67 -15.03 -1.82
CA VAL A 7 19.45 -14.27 -2.15
C VAL A 7 18.85 -14.93 -3.38
N LEU A 8 17.81 -15.73 -3.16
CA LEU A 8 17.01 -16.31 -4.24
C LEU A 8 16.14 -15.20 -4.85
N ILE A 9 16.63 -14.58 -5.91
CA ILE A 9 15.85 -13.64 -6.72
C ILE A 9 14.94 -14.49 -7.61
N ILE A 10 13.68 -14.60 -7.22
CA ILE A 10 12.66 -15.14 -8.10
C ILE A 10 12.13 -13.98 -8.95
N LEU A 11 12.68 -13.86 -10.13
CA LEU A 11 12.09 -13.06 -11.21
C LEU A 11 10.83 -13.77 -11.69
N ILE A 12 9.67 -13.39 -11.18
CA ILE A 12 8.41 -13.76 -11.81
C ILE A 12 8.00 -12.58 -12.69
N GLY A 13 8.60 -12.56 -13.88
CA GLY A 13 8.02 -11.84 -15.00
C GLY A 13 6.81 -12.63 -15.48
N GLY A 14 5.61 -12.13 -15.21
CA GLY A 14 4.38 -12.70 -15.76
C GLY A 14 4.29 -12.44 -17.26
N VAL A 15 4.85 -13.33 -18.05
CA VAL A 15 4.51 -13.46 -19.47
C VAL A 15 3.44 -14.53 -19.53
N ILE A 16 2.18 -14.11 -19.68
CA ILE A 16 1.12 -15.02 -20.14
C ILE A 16 1.35 -15.21 -21.64
N GLY A 17 2.15 -16.20 -21.96
CA GLY A 17 2.28 -16.71 -23.31
C GLY A 17 1.11 -17.64 -23.62
N ASN A 18 0.33 -17.30 -24.65
CA ASN A 18 -0.62 -18.19 -25.27
C ASN A 18 0.10 -19.48 -25.71
N LYS A 19 -0.15 -20.58 -25.03
CA LYS A 19 0.15 -21.90 -25.54
C LYS A 19 -1.13 -22.52 -26.11
N ILE A 20 -1.19 -22.55 -27.44
CA ILE A 20 -2.13 -23.37 -28.18
C ILE A 20 -1.74 -24.83 -27.90
N LEU A 21 -2.63 -25.60 -27.27
CA LEU A 21 -2.55 -27.04 -27.21
C LEU A 21 -3.60 -27.62 -28.13
N GLN A 22 -3.13 -28.43 -29.10
CA GLN A 22 -3.96 -29.29 -29.90
C GLN A 22 -4.47 -30.49 -29.05
N GLU A 23 -5.72 -30.75 -29.25
CA GLU A 23 -6.51 -31.97 -29.15
C GLU A 23 -6.13 -33.08 -28.19
N ASP A 24 -7.04 -33.38 -27.25
CA ASP A 24 -7.72 -34.69 -27.29
C ASP A 24 -9.14 -34.59 -26.69
N ASN A 25 -10.10 -35.16 -27.41
CA ASN A 25 -11.51 -35.22 -27.10
C ASN A 25 -11.76 -36.20 -25.95
N THR A 26 -12.38 -35.71 -24.86
CA THR A 26 -13.45 -36.43 -24.15
C THR A 26 -14.08 -35.51 -23.07
N GLU A 27 -15.44 -35.52 -23.11
CA GLU A 27 -16.39 -35.05 -22.09
C GLU A 27 -16.65 -33.53 -21.98
N GLY A 28 -17.62 -33.10 -22.79
CA GLY A 28 -18.29 -31.82 -22.67
C GLY A 28 -19.30 -31.79 -21.52
N ASN A 29 -18.84 -31.35 -20.34
CA ASN A 29 -19.76 -30.88 -19.27
C ASN A 29 -19.12 -29.92 -18.25
N ASN A 30 -17.86 -29.51 -18.45
CA ASN A 30 -17.20 -28.56 -17.55
C ASN A 30 -16.96 -27.14 -18.12
N ILE A 31 -17.45 -26.86 -19.35
CA ILE A 31 -17.19 -25.57 -20.01
C ILE A 31 -18.25 -24.52 -19.61
N ILE A 32 -19.47 -24.94 -19.28
CA ILE A 32 -20.58 -24.01 -18.99
C ILE A 32 -20.37 -23.28 -17.65
N ASN A 33 -19.83 -23.93 -16.62
CA ASN A 33 -19.65 -23.31 -15.30
C ASN A 33 -18.49 -22.30 -15.21
N ASN A 34 -17.52 -22.33 -16.14
CA ASN A 34 -16.41 -21.37 -16.16
C ASN A 34 -16.73 -20.09 -16.95
N ILE A 35 -17.70 -20.13 -17.86
CA ILE A 35 -18.12 -18.97 -18.65
C ILE A 35 -19.07 -18.10 -17.82
N GLU A 36 -19.97 -18.68 -17.04
CA GLU A 36 -20.89 -17.92 -16.17
C GLU A 36 -20.15 -17.16 -15.05
N ASN A 37 -19.04 -17.71 -14.51
CA ASN A 37 -18.25 -17.02 -13.50
C ASN A 37 -17.39 -15.88 -14.05
N SER A 38 -16.97 -15.92 -15.31
CA SER A 38 -16.21 -14.84 -15.95
C SER A 38 -17.11 -13.68 -16.39
N GLU A 39 -18.32 -13.95 -16.84
CA GLU A 39 -19.30 -12.92 -17.20
C GLU A 39 -19.88 -12.21 -15.97
N SER A 40 -20.11 -12.94 -14.87
CA SER A 40 -20.58 -12.34 -13.61
C SER A 40 -19.56 -11.40 -12.99
N SER A 41 -18.28 -11.72 -13.05
CA SER A 41 -17.20 -10.85 -12.59
C SER A 41 -17.10 -9.56 -13.40
N ASN A 42 -17.19 -9.67 -14.72
CA ASN A 42 -17.14 -8.51 -15.63
C ASN A 42 -18.38 -7.60 -15.49
N ILE A 43 -19.56 -8.16 -15.19
CA ILE A 43 -20.79 -7.39 -14.99
C ILE A 43 -20.73 -6.59 -13.65
N ILE A 44 -20.14 -7.19 -12.62
CA ILE A 44 -19.97 -6.52 -11.32
C ILE A 44 -18.93 -5.40 -11.43
N GLU A 45 -17.81 -5.63 -12.11
CA GLU A 45 -16.78 -4.61 -12.36
C GLU A 45 -17.33 -3.42 -13.16
N ASN A 46 -18.09 -3.69 -14.23
CA ASN A 46 -18.71 -2.64 -15.03
C ASN A 46 -19.75 -1.81 -14.24
N LYS A 47 -20.58 -2.44 -13.40
CA LYS A 47 -21.57 -1.72 -12.56
C LYS A 47 -20.91 -0.87 -11.48
N VAL A 48 -19.82 -1.35 -10.89
CA VAL A 48 -19.07 -0.55 -9.90
C VAL A 48 -18.41 0.65 -10.57
N THR A 49 -17.85 0.47 -11.77
CA THR A 49 -17.22 1.54 -12.55
C THR A 49 -18.23 2.61 -12.99
N GLU A 50 -19.40 2.23 -13.47
CA GLU A 50 -20.47 3.19 -13.86
C GLU A 50 -21.00 3.98 -12.65
N ASN A 51 -21.16 3.36 -11.50
CA ASN A 51 -21.60 4.05 -10.28
C ASN A 51 -20.57 5.05 -9.75
N ILE A 52 -19.28 4.75 -9.87
CA ILE A 52 -18.19 5.64 -9.46
C ILE A 52 -18.08 6.83 -10.43
N VAL A 53 -18.18 6.60 -11.73
CA VAL A 53 -18.13 7.67 -12.75
C VAL A 53 -19.31 8.61 -12.59
N ASN A 54 -20.53 8.12 -12.36
CA ASN A 54 -21.71 8.95 -12.16
C ASN A 54 -21.68 9.77 -10.85
N GLN A 55 -21.01 9.30 -9.82
CA GLN A 55 -20.80 10.08 -8.59
C GLN A 55 -19.81 11.24 -8.78
N ILE A 56 -18.78 11.04 -9.60
CA ILE A 56 -17.76 12.08 -9.87
C ILE A 56 -18.34 13.23 -10.72
N GLU A 57 -19.28 12.96 -11.61
CA GLU A 57 -19.91 14.00 -12.43
C GLU A 57 -20.88 14.89 -11.64
N THR A 58 -21.42 14.43 -10.52
CA THR A 58 -22.34 15.21 -9.69
C THR A 58 -21.65 16.14 -8.69
N ASP A 59 -20.41 15.86 -8.29
CA ASP A 59 -19.67 16.68 -7.31
C ASP A 59 -18.91 17.87 -7.94
N ASN A 60 -18.77 17.92 -9.26
CA ASN A 60 -18.03 19.00 -9.95
C ASN A 60 -18.88 20.25 -10.31
N SER A 61 -20.11 20.38 -9.81
CA SER A 61 -21.02 21.47 -10.23
C SER A 61 -21.31 22.55 -9.17
N ASN A 62 -20.64 22.57 -8.02
CA ASN A 62 -20.80 23.68 -7.05
C ASN A 62 -19.48 23.91 -6.32
N ASP A 63 -18.79 24.98 -6.66
CA ASP A 63 -18.37 26.08 -5.81
C ASP A 63 -17.34 27.00 -6.46
N ASN A 64 -17.86 28.10 -6.95
CA ASN A 64 -17.10 29.33 -7.13
C ASN A 64 -17.65 30.34 -6.14
N GLN A 65 -16.98 30.58 -5.03
CA GLN A 65 -17.05 31.89 -4.37
C GLN A 65 -15.76 32.27 -3.66
N ASN A 66 -15.22 33.35 -4.15
CA ASN A 66 -14.10 34.15 -3.79
C ASN A 66 -14.29 34.81 -2.42
N THR A 67 -13.31 34.71 -1.49
CA THR A 67 -13.18 35.71 -0.42
C THR A 67 -11.70 35.92 -0.06
N THR A 68 -11.21 37.08 -0.45
CA THR A 68 -9.96 37.73 -0.04
C THR A 68 -10.12 38.22 1.39
N ILE A 69 -9.20 37.92 2.31
CA ILE A 69 -8.96 38.71 3.52
C ILE A 69 -7.45 38.84 3.77
N THR A 70 -7.07 40.08 4.01
CA THR A 70 -5.78 40.69 4.13
C THR A 70 -5.11 40.43 5.51
N GLU A 71 -3.80 40.54 5.51
CA GLU A 71 -2.83 40.48 6.61
C GLU A 71 -3.14 41.29 7.87
N THR A 72 -2.64 40.85 9.02
CA THR A 72 -1.72 41.69 9.85
C THR A 72 -0.98 40.85 10.89
N ASN A 73 0.31 41.14 11.00
CA ASN A 73 1.30 40.65 11.97
C ASN A 73 0.96 41.00 13.43
N GLU A 74 1.33 40.12 14.37
CA GLU A 74 2.07 40.56 15.57
C GLU A 74 2.82 39.39 16.23
N ILE A 75 4.10 39.58 16.46
CA ILE A 75 5.06 38.74 17.16
C ILE A 75 4.85 38.93 18.66
N LYS A 76 4.71 37.85 19.42
CA LYS A 76 5.06 37.86 20.87
C LYS A 76 5.79 36.57 21.22
N ASP A 77 7.06 36.75 21.58
CA ASP A 77 7.86 35.80 22.35
C ASP A 77 7.18 35.49 23.69
N GLU A 78 6.90 34.22 23.93
CA GLU A 78 6.85 33.69 25.30
C GLU A 78 7.51 32.31 25.34
N SER A 79 8.67 32.28 25.96
CA SER A 79 9.37 31.09 26.41
C SER A 79 8.48 30.33 27.40
N SER A 80 7.93 29.19 26.97
CA SER A 80 7.41 28.21 27.91
C SER A 80 8.10 26.86 27.66
N ASN A 81 8.91 26.46 28.64
CA ASN A 81 9.48 25.14 28.80
C ASN A 81 8.32 24.10 28.76
N ASN A 82 8.09 23.51 27.58
CA ASN A 82 7.30 22.32 27.47
C ASN A 82 8.27 21.14 27.39
N SER A 83 8.47 20.50 28.53
CA SER A 83 9.08 19.17 28.62
C SER A 83 8.15 18.19 27.87
N SER A 84 8.32 18.11 26.56
CA SER A 84 7.68 17.06 25.78
C SER A 84 8.32 15.73 26.18
N ASN A 85 7.59 14.92 26.93
CA ASN A 85 7.84 13.49 27.07
C ASN A 85 7.81 12.87 25.67
N ASN A 86 8.93 12.90 24.99
CA ASN A 86 9.14 12.25 23.70
C ASN A 86 9.29 10.74 23.98
N SER A 87 8.17 10.06 24.27
CA SER A 87 8.17 8.61 24.35
C SER A 87 8.42 8.09 22.95
N GLU A 88 9.63 7.57 22.71
CA GLU A 88 9.99 6.94 21.42
C GLU A 88 8.92 5.92 21.03
N VAL A 89 8.38 6.04 19.82
CA VAL A 89 7.37 5.12 19.30
C VAL A 89 7.98 3.71 19.24
N LYS A 90 7.35 2.78 19.97
CA LYS A 90 7.78 1.40 20.07
C LYS A 90 6.98 0.53 19.09
N PHE A 91 7.69 -0.24 18.28
CA PHE A 91 7.09 -1.23 17.39
C PHE A 91 7.08 -2.60 18.09
N ASP A 92 5.95 -2.95 18.68
CA ASP A 92 5.73 -4.19 19.41
C ASP A 92 4.50 -4.97 18.89
N SER A 93 4.01 -5.94 19.62
CA SER A 93 2.89 -6.81 19.22
C SER A 93 1.55 -6.08 19.07
N THR A 94 1.47 -4.81 19.47
CA THR A 94 0.28 -3.96 19.27
C THR A 94 0.31 -3.19 17.96
N VAL A 95 1.39 -3.33 17.19
CA VAL A 95 1.59 -2.67 15.89
C VAL A 95 1.47 -3.69 14.77
N ALA A 96 0.69 -3.36 13.75
CA ALA A 96 0.53 -4.14 12.54
C ALA A 96 1.08 -3.39 11.31
N PHE A 97 1.74 -4.13 10.43
CA PHE A 97 2.14 -3.64 9.11
C PHE A 97 1.42 -4.45 8.03
N ILE A 98 0.72 -3.76 7.14
CA ILE A 98 0.05 -4.34 5.97
C ILE A 98 0.76 -3.82 4.73
N GLY A 99 1.17 -4.71 3.83
CA GLY A 99 1.82 -4.28 2.60
C GLY A 99 2.33 -5.41 1.71
N ASP A 100 3.04 -5.01 0.69
CA ASP A 100 3.65 -5.90 -0.30
C ASP A 100 5.10 -6.30 0.05
N SER A 101 5.87 -6.72 -0.95
CA SER A 101 7.27 -7.12 -0.79
C SER A 101 8.17 -6.02 -0.21
N ARG A 102 7.85 -4.73 -0.41
CA ARG A 102 8.60 -3.61 0.18
C ARG A 102 8.42 -3.56 1.70
N THR A 103 7.19 -3.74 2.17
CA THR A 103 6.89 -3.84 3.61
C THR A 103 7.55 -5.07 4.22
N GLN A 104 7.57 -6.20 3.51
CA GLN A 104 8.27 -7.41 3.97
C GLN A 104 9.78 -7.16 4.13
N GLY A 105 10.41 -6.51 3.15
CA GLY A 105 11.81 -6.09 3.23
C GLY A 105 12.06 -5.13 4.39
N PHE A 106 11.19 -4.14 4.58
CA PHE A 106 11.26 -3.19 5.70
C PHE A 106 11.25 -3.90 7.07
N ILE A 107 10.33 -4.81 7.29
CA ILE A 107 10.23 -5.59 8.54
C ILE A 107 11.49 -6.43 8.76
N MET A 108 11.93 -7.13 7.71
CA MET A 108 13.10 -8.01 7.73
C MET A 108 14.40 -7.23 8.03
N TYR A 109 14.67 -6.15 7.29
CA TYR A 109 15.91 -5.38 7.43
C TYR A 109 16.01 -4.61 8.75
N ASN A 110 14.89 -4.25 9.34
CA ASN A 110 14.84 -3.59 10.65
C ASN A 110 14.71 -4.57 11.83
N GLY A 111 14.61 -5.87 11.57
CA GLY A 111 14.51 -6.90 12.62
C GLY A 111 13.25 -6.76 13.47
N LEU A 112 12.13 -6.33 12.92
CA LEU A 112 10.87 -6.10 13.64
C LEU A 112 10.14 -7.42 13.92
N LYS A 113 10.69 -8.24 14.84
CA LYS A 113 10.21 -9.59 15.12
C LYS A 113 8.90 -9.65 15.93
N ASN A 114 8.55 -8.57 16.63
CA ASN A 114 7.43 -8.55 17.56
C ASN A 114 6.18 -7.86 17.03
N VAL A 115 6.21 -7.33 15.81
CA VAL A 115 5.05 -6.70 15.17
C VAL A 115 4.12 -7.75 14.55
N GLN A 116 2.88 -7.37 14.28
CA GLN A 116 1.98 -8.18 13.46
C GLN A 116 2.32 -7.92 12.00
N ASP A 117 2.93 -8.91 11.36
CA ASP A 117 3.36 -8.85 9.95
C ASP A 117 2.26 -9.40 9.04
N TYR A 118 1.58 -8.50 8.34
CA TYR A 118 0.60 -8.78 7.28
C TYR A 118 1.14 -8.36 5.92
N SER A 119 2.44 -8.58 5.69
CA SER A 119 3.05 -8.36 4.38
C SER A 119 3.07 -9.64 3.54
N TYR A 120 2.87 -9.49 2.23
CA TYR A 120 2.93 -10.59 1.29
C TYR A 120 3.43 -10.12 -0.08
N ILE A 121 4.32 -10.89 -0.72
CA ILE A 121 4.86 -10.57 -2.05
C ILE A 121 3.72 -10.44 -3.06
N GLY A 122 3.65 -9.29 -3.75
CA GLY A 122 2.60 -9.03 -4.74
C GLY A 122 1.22 -8.76 -4.14
N LEU A 123 1.12 -8.46 -2.82
CA LEU A 123 -0.16 -8.08 -2.23
C LEU A 123 -0.68 -6.80 -2.87
N MET A 124 -1.93 -6.81 -3.22
CA MET A 124 -2.69 -5.69 -3.77
C MET A 124 -3.87 -5.34 -2.87
N VAL A 125 -4.35 -4.11 -2.99
CA VAL A 125 -5.43 -3.59 -2.14
C VAL A 125 -6.74 -4.37 -2.27
N ASP A 126 -7.04 -4.92 -3.45
CA ASP A 126 -8.24 -5.72 -3.72
C ASP A 126 -8.15 -7.14 -3.14
N THR A 127 -6.96 -7.72 -3.08
CA THR A 127 -6.72 -9.07 -2.57
C THR A 127 -6.35 -9.10 -1.08
N ALA A 128 -5.96 -7.97 -0.50
CA ALA A 128 -5.51 -7.88 0.89
C ALA A 128 -6.55 -8.43 1.89
N MET A 129 -7.83 -8.17 1.66
CA MET A 129 -8.90 -8.57 2.57
C MET A 129 -9.28 -10.05 2.49
N THR A 130 -9.09 -10.67 1.32
CA THR A 130 -9.62 -12.00 1.01
C THR A 130 -8.57 -13.08 0.89
N LYS A 131 -7.31 -12.69 0.62
CA LYS A 131 -6.22 -13.65 0.46
C LYS A 131 -5.84 -14.30 1.80
N GLU A 132 -5.82 -15.63 1.82
CA GLU A 132 -5.37 -16.41 2.96
C GLU A 132 -3.85 -16.62 2.91
N PHE A 133 -3.08 -15.79 3.59
CA PHE A 133 -1.62 -15.86 3.63
C PHE A 133 -1.03 -15.84 5.03
N VAL A 134 -1.82 -15.45 6.03
CA VAL A 134 -1.37 -15.38 7.43
C VAL A 134 -1.34 -16.76 8.04
N LYS A 135 -0.18 -17.22 8.49
CA LYS A 135 -0.03 -18.53 9.15
C LYS A 135 -0.52 -18.45 10.58
N THR A 136 -1.42 -19.35 10.94
CA THR A 136 -1.90 -19.55 12.30
C THR A 136 -1.00 -20.53 13.07
N SER A 137 -1.15 -20.57 14.39
CA SER A 137 -0.35 -21.45 15.27
C SER A 137 -0.54 -22.94 14.98
N ASN A 138 -1.67 -23.34 14.41
CA ASN A 138 -1.97 -24.72 14.00
C ASN A 138 -1.49 -25.07 12.58
N GLY A 139 -0.79 -24.13 11.91
CA GLY A 139 -0.23 -24.31 10.57
C GLY A 139 -1.20 -24.01 9.40
N ASN A 140 -2.46 -23.73 9.67
CA ASN A 140 -3.42 -23.30 8.65
C ASN A 140 -3.14 -21.87 8.22
N LYS A 141 -3.77 -21.44 7.11
CA LYS A 141 -3.75 -20.04 6.67
C LYS A 141 -5.10 -19.40 6.95
N THR A 142 -5.07 -18.08 7.14
CA THR A 142 -6.24 -17.25 7.34
C THR A 142 -6.03 -15.89 6.66
N THR A 143 -7.08 -15.09 6.56
CA THR A 143 -6.96 -13.70 6.08
C THR A 143 -6.38 -12.79 7.15
N LEU A 144 -5.83 -11.64 6.75
CA LEU A 144 -5.33 -10.66 7.72
C LEU A 144 -6.44 -10.16 8.65
N LEU A 145 -7.65 -9.94 8.16
CA LEU A 145 -8.77 -9.45 8.98
C LEU A 145 -9.20 -10.46 10.05
N GLN A 146 -9.24 -11.75 9.71
CA GLN A 146 -9.56 -12.80 10.67
C GLN A 146 -8.49 -12.93 11.76
N ASP A 147 -7.21 -12.83 11.41
CA ASP A 147 -6.13 -12.86 12.40
C ASP A 147 -6.12 -11.59 13.25
N MET A 148 -6.26 -10.41 12.64
CA MET A 148 -6.34 -9.14 13.33
C MET A 148 -7.44 -9.13 14.39
N ALA A 149 -8.62 -9.71 14.11
CA ALA A 149 -9.75 -9.74 15.03
C ALA A 149 -9.35 -10.31 16.40
N ASN A 150 -8.43 -11.26 16.42
CA ASN A 150 -7.96 -11.99 17.61
C ASN A 150 -6.70 -11.40 18.26
N LYS A 151 -6.15 -10.28 17.76
CA LYS A 151 -4.92 -9.64 18.25
C LYS A 151 -5.22 -8.31 18.95
N ASN A 152 -4.35 -7.91 19.87
CA ASN A 152 -4.45 -6.59 20.50
C ASN A 152 -3.69 -5.54 19.67
N ILE A 153 -4.27 -5.14 18.53
CA ILE A 153 -3.68 -4.16 17.62
C ILE A 153 -4.19 -2.76 17.97
N LYS A 154 -3.26 -1.82 18.14
CA LYS A 154 -3.51 -0.40 18.45
C LYS A 154 -3.12 0.52 17.31
N LYS A 155 -2.12 0.14 16.50
CA LYS A 155 -1.64 0.91 15.35
C LYS A 155 -1.53 0.01 14.13
N VAL A 156 -1.97 0.50 12.99
CA VAL A 156 -1.89 -0.19 11.69
C VAL A 156 -1.19 0.73 10.69
N TYR A 157 -0.12 0.26 10.08
CA TYR A 157 0.61 0.95 9.02
C TYR A 157 0.38 0.23 7.70
N ILE A 158 -0.11 0.93 6.68
CA ILE A 158 -0.45 0.36 5.38
C ILE A 158 0.43 0.99 4.29
N MET A 159 1.12 0.17 3.50
CA MET A 159 1.77 0.57 2.25
C MET A 159 1.39 -0.43 1.16
N LEU A 160 0.47 -0.04 0.29
CA LEU A 160 0.03 -0.78 -0.90
C LEU A 160 -0.03 0.19 -2.08
N GLY A 161 -0.02 -0.32 -3.29
CA GLY A 161 -0.21 0.45 -4.51
C GLY A 161 0.90 0.29 -5.55
N VAL A 162 2.06 -0.26 -5.20
CA VAL A 162 3.12 -0.48 -6.19
C VAL A 162 2.72 -1.54 -7.22
N ASN A 163 1.98 -2.57 -6.82
CA ASN A 163 1.53 -3.63 -7.71
C ASN A 163 0.33 -3.22 -8.57
N GLU A 164 -0.34 -2.14 -8.21
CA GLU A 164 -1.49 -1.57 -8.90
C GLU A 164 -1.14 -0.47 -9.90
N LEU A 165 0.12 -0.06 -10.02
CA LEU A 165 0.56 1.04 -10.90
C LEU A 165 0.18 0.87 -12.38
N GLY A 166 -0.08 -0.37 -12.82
CA GLY A 166 -0.56 -0.71 -14.16
C GLY A 166 -2.07 -0.74 -14.33
N TRP A 167 -2.85 -0.48 -13.29
CA TRP A 167 -4.30 -0.54 -13.39
C TRP A 167 -4.86 0.54 -14.30
N SER A 168 -5.75 0.15 -15.20
CA SER A 168 -6.40 1.06 -16.15
C SER A 168 -7.32 2.06 -15.46
N TYR A 169 -7.92 1.68 -14.33
CA TYR A 169 -8.89 2.47 -13.56
C TYR A 169 -8.37 2.76 -12.15
N PRO A 170 -7.53 3.77 -11.94
CA PRO A 170 -6.96 4.10 -10.64
C PRO A 170 -8.00 4.44 -9.56
N GLN A 171 -9.21 4.86 -9.94
CA GLN A 171 -10.28 5.11 -8.97
C GLN A 171 -10.77 3.83 -8.29
N VAL A 172 -10.65 2.68 -8.94
CA VAL A 172 -10.91 1.37 -8.31
C VAL A 172 -9.91 1.11 -7.18
N PHE A 173 -8.64 1.48 -7.38
CA PHE A 173 -7.64 1.42 -6.30
C PHE A 173 -8.05 2.26 -5.09
N LYS A 174 -8.45 3.52 -5.31
CA LYS A 174 -8.93 4.41 -4.25
C LYS A 174 -10.11 3.79 -3.49
N ALA A 175 -11.13 3.31 -4.21
CA ALA A 175 -12.30 2.67 -3.61
C ALA A 175 -11.94 1.43 -2.78
N LYS A 176 -11.07 0.57 -3.29
CA LYS A 176 -10.60 -0.63 -2.58
C LYS A 176 -9.73 -0.31 -1.37
N TYR A 177 -8.96 0.78 -1.43
CA TYR A 177 -8.19 1.24 -0.27
C TYR A 177 -9.09 1.72 0.86
N LYS A 178 -10.15 2.48 0.54
CA LYS A 178 -11.18 2.91 1.50
C LYS A 178 -11.92 1.71 2.09
N GLU A 179 -12.27 0.72 1.27
CA GLU A 179 -12.90 -0.52 1.71
C GLU A 179 -11.99 -1.25 2.73
N LEU A 180 -10.68 -1.38 2.44
CA LEU A 180 -9.72 -2.00 3.36
C LEU A 180 -9.69 -1.27 4.72
N ILE A 181 -9.64 0.07 4.72
CA ILE A 181 -9.67 0.86 5.96
C ILE A 181 -10.96 0.62 6.73
N SER A 182 -12.11 0.60 6.04
CA SER A 182 -13.41 0.32 6.63
C SER A 182 -13.46 -1.07 7.29
N GLU A 183 -12.97 -2.11 6.60
CA GLU A 183 -12.92 -3.46 7.13
C GLU A 183 -11.96 -3.59 8.33
N ILE A 184 -10.83 -2.90 8.32
CA ILE A 184 -9.93 -2.82 9.48
C ILE A 184 -10.65 -2.19 10.67
N ARG A 185 -11.38 -1.09 10.48
CA ARG A 185 -12.15 -0.44 11.55
C ARG A 185 -13.24 -1.33 12.13
N LYS A 186 -13.88 -2.18 11.32
CA LYS A 186 -14.88 -3.14 11.83
C LYS A 186 -14.29 -4.13 12.83
N VAL A 187 -13.07 -4.63 12.56
CA VAL A 187 -12.41 -5.60 13.44
C VAL A 187 -11.57 -4.94 14.53
N LYS A 188 -11.14 -3.68 14.34
CA LYS A 188 -10.33 -2.89 15.27
C LYS A 188 -10.81 -1.44 15.33
N PRO A 189 -11.96 -1.17 15.95
CA PRO A 189 -12.63 0.16 15.92
C PRO A 189 -11.79 1.27 16.57
N ASN A 190 -10.88 0.95 17.49
CA ASN A 190 -10.08 1.92 18.24
C ASN A 190 -8.61 1.95 17.80
N CYS A 191 -8.22 1.33 16.68
CA CYS A 191 -6.86 1.41 16.21
C CYS A 191 -6.59 2.72 15.47
N GLN A 192 -5.37 3.23 15.60
CA GLN A 192 -4.86 4.32 14.76
C GLN A 192 -4.41 3.72 13.42
N ILE A 193 -4.84 4.31 12.32
CA ILE A 193 -4.49 3.85 10.98
C ILE A 193 -3.61 4.91 10.32
N TYR A 194 -2.48 4.45 9.78
CA TYR A 194 -1.51 5.22 9.04
C TYR A 194 -1.40 4.66 7.63
N VAL A 195 -1.61 5.50 6.62
CA VAL A 195 -1.38 5.15 5.23
C VAL A 195 -0.10 5.82 4.75
N GLN A 196 0.77 5.05 4.12
CA GLN A 196 2.11 5.50 3.74
C GLN A 196 2.17 5.76 2.23
N SER A 197 2.95 6.77 1.83
CA SER A 197 3.26 6.98 0.42
C SER A 197 3.97 5.78 -0.19
N ILE A 198 3.65 5.46 -1.44
CA ILE A 198 4.45 4.55 -2.27
C ILE A 198 5.81 5.19 -2.48
N ILE A 199 6.88 4.44 -2.25
CA ILE A 199 8.27 4.89 -2.47
C ILE A 199 8.51 4.97 -3.99
N PRO A 200 9.06 6.07 -4.51
CA PRO A 200 9.44 6.20 -5.91
C PRO A 200 10.45 5.14 -6.36
N MET A 201 10.52 4.94 -7.67
CA MET A 201 11.53 4.10 -8.32
C MET A 201 12.84 4.86 -8.47
N THR A 202 13.95 4.13 -8.71
CA THR A 202 15.17 4.76 -9.19
C THR A 202 14.95 5.42 -10.56
N LYS A 203 15.84 6.33 -10.94
CA LYS A 203 15.70 7.02 -12.23
C LYS A 203 15.80 6.03 -13.40
N SER A 204 16.76 5.14 -13.37
CA SER A 204 16.96 4.12 -14.40
C SER A 204 15.75 3.21 -14.57
N LYS A 205 15.14 2.78 -13.48
CA LYS A 205 13.91 1.98 -13.51
C LYS A 205 12.73 2.78 -14.04
N SER A 206 12.53 3.98 -13.54
CA SER A 206 11.42 4.85 -13.95
C SER A 206 11.45 5.21 -15.43
N ASP A 207 12.65 5.46 -15.98
CA ASP A 207 12.80 5.85 -17.39
C ASP A 207 12.62 4.66 -18.35
N SER A 208 12.88 3.44 -17.88
CA SER A 208 12.84 2.23 -18.71
C SER A 208 11.53 1.45 -18.65
N ASP A 209 10.66 1.73 -17.67
CA ASP A 209 9.47 0.93 -17.41
C ASP A 209 8.17 1.75 -17.61
N LYS A 210 7.24 1.19 -18.37
CA LYS A 210 5.96 1.85 -18.67
C LYS A 210 4.97 1.82 -17.49
N ILE A 211 5.14 0.89 -16.56
CA ILE A 211 4.26 0.66 -15.40
C ILE A 211 4.95 1.15 -14.13
N TYR A 212 6.14 0.60 -13.83
CA TYR A 212 6.92 0.93 -12.65
C TYR A 212 7.75 2.21 -12.87
N ASN A 213 7.05 3.36 -12.89
CA ASN A 213 7.64 4.67 -13.11
C ASN A 213 7.08 5.72 -12.15
N ASN A 214 7.81 6.81 -11.95
CA ASN A 214 7.47 7.81 -10.96
C ASN A 214 6.29 8.70 -11.33
N LYS A 215 5.88 8.73 -12.60
CA LYS A 215 4.63 9.38 -13.00
C LYS A 215 3.42 8.61 -12.45
N ASN A 216 3.44 7.28 -12.56
CA ASN A 216 2.39 6.44 -12.00
C ASN A 216 2.43 6.47 -10.47
N VAL A 217 3.62 6.40 -9.85
CA VAL A 217 3.77 6.53 -8.39
C VAL A 217 3.17 7.83 -7.88
N ALA A 218 3.44 8.97 -8.53
CA ALA A 218 2.90 10.27 -8.14
C ALA A 218 1.36 10.28 -8.18
N LYS A 219 0.77 9.72 -9.26
CA LYS A 219 -0.68 9.61 -9.42
C LYS A 219 -1.32 8.77 -8.30
N PHE A 220 -0.74 7.61 -7.99
CA PHE A 220 -1.28 6.75 -6.93
C PHE A 220 -1.05 7.33 -5.53
N ASN A 221 0.05 8.03 -5.30
CA ASN A 221 0.28 8.76 -4.05
C ASN A 221 -0.72 9.87 -3.82
N GLN A 222 -1.15 10.57 -4.86
CA GLN A 222 -2.25 11.53 -4.76
C GLN A 222 -3.55 10.84 -4.31
N LEU A 223 -3.91 9.69 -4.89
CA LEU A 223 -5.09 8.94 -4.47
C LEU A 223 -5.00 8.46 -3.01
N ILE A 224 -3.81 8.07 -2.54
CA ILE A 224 -3.60 7.68 -1.13
C ILE A 224 -3.78 8.89 -0.20
N GLN A 225 -3.35 10.10 -0.60
CA GLN A 225 -3.60 11.32 0.17
C GLN A 225 -5.10 11.61 0.25
N GLU A 226 -5.82 11.54 -0.87
CA GLU A 226 -7.26 11.70 -0.92
C GLU A 226 -7.99 10.66 -0.03
N VAL A 227 -7.54 9.38 -0.06
CA VAL A 227 -8.06 8.35 0.86
C VAL A 227 -7.83 8.74 2.31
N ALA A 228 -6.64 9.25 2.65
CA ALA A 228 -6.33 9.65 4.02
C ALA A 228 -7.25 10.77 4.53
N GLU A 229 -7.50 11.77 3.68
CA GLU A 229 -8.40 12.89 3.97
C GLU A 229 -9.85 12.44 4.11
N GLU A 230 -10.35 11.63 3.15
CA GLU A 230 -11.74 11.17 3.12
C GLU A 230 -12.07 10.18 4.24
N GLU A 231 -11.10 9.37 4.66
CA GLU A 231 -11.28 8.37 5.71
C GLU A 231 -10.80 8.85 7.09
N ASP A 232 -10.36 10.10 7.22
CA ASP A 232 -9.83 10.65 8.48
C ASP A 232 -8.78 9.71 9.11
N VAL A 233 -7.74 9.38 8.31
CA VAL A 233 -6.56 8.62 8.74
C VAL A 233 -5.29 9.39 8.46
N THR A 234 -4.21 9.07 9.18
CA THR A 234 -2.96 9.80 9.03
C THR A 234 -2.19 9.37 7.79
N TYR A 235 -1.91 10.31 6.89
CA TYR A 235 -0.97 10.10 5.78
C TYR A 235 0.47 10.31 6.24
N LEU A 236 1.35 9.36 5.92
CA LEU A 236 2.79 9.43 6.19
C LEU A 236 3.58 9.52 4.89
N ASP A 237 4.19 10.67 4.63
CA ASP A 237 4.97 10.92 3.42
C ASP A 237 6.39 10.30 3.51
N VAL A 238 6.44 8.98 3.61
CA VAL A 238 7.69 8.20 3.74
C VAL A 238 8.68 8.49 2.61
N LYS A 239 8.18 8.73 1.39
CA LYS A 239 9.05 9.04 0.24
C LYS A 239 9.93 10.27 0.48
N SER A 240 9.47 11.24 1.27
CA SER A 240 10.18 12.52 1.51
C SER A 240 11.60 12.35 2.09
N VAL A 241 11.84 11.27 2.83
CA VAL A 241 13.15 10.97 3.45
C VAL A 241 13.98 9.93 2.68
N LEU A 242 13.44 9.40 1.57
CA LEU A 242 14.07 8.33 0.80
C LEU A 242 14.51 8.76 -0.60
N VAL A 243 13.96 9.88 -1.12
CA VAL A 243 14.28 10.35 -2.47
C VAL A 243 15.42 11.35 -2.47
N ASN A 244 16.11 11.44 -3.60
CA ASN A 244 17.06 12.51 -3.88
C ASN A 244 16.34 13.82 -4.25
N LYS A 245 17.12 14.90 -4.51
CA LYS A 245 16.60 16.22 -4.88
C LYS A 245 15.71 16.24 -6.14
N ASP A 246 15.86 15.25 -7.00
CA ASP A 246 15.11 15.13 -8.25
C ASP A 246 13.85 14.22 -8.09
N GLY A 247 13.56 13.74 -6.87
CA GLY A 247 12.38 12.95 -6.55
C GLY A 247 12.48 11.46 -6.88
N TYR A 248 13.68 10.96 -7.16
CA TYR A 248 13.93 9.53 -7.42
C TYR A 248 14.51 8.83 -6.20
N LEU A 249 14.18 7.57 -6.01
CA LEU A 249 14.97 6.71 -5.13
C LEU A 249 16.41 6.67 -5.68
N PRO A 250 17.45 6.94 -4.87
CA PRO A 250 18.85 6.85 -5.30
C PRO A 250 19.18 5.47 -5.87
N GLU A 251 20.04 5.41 -6.91
CA GLU A 251 20.38 4.14 -7.57
C GLU A 251 21.03 3.15 -6.60
N GLU A 252 21.84 3.66 -5.65
CA GLU A 252 22.47 2.84 -4.61
C GLU A 252 21.50 2.28 -3.57
N ALA A 253 20.29 2.83 -3.48
CA ALA A 253 19.27 2.39 -2.53
C ALA A 253 18.50 1.13 -2.98
N SER A 254 18.75 0.65 -4.20
CA SER A 254 17.99 -0.45 -4.78
C SER A 254 18.79 -1.19 -5.85
N THR A 255 18.78 -2.50 -5.84
CA THR A 255 19.41 -3.33 -6.86
C THR A 255 18.57 -3.53 -8.12
N ASP A 256 17.25 -3.41 -8.02
CA ASP A 256 16.29 -3.62 -9.11
C ASP A 256 15.49 -2.34 -9.45
N GLY A 257 15.78 -1.26 -8.75
CA GLY A 257 15.11 0.03 -8.89
C GLY A 257 13.73 0.13 -8.23
N VAL A 258 13.27 -0.92 -7.56
CA VAL A 258 11.94 -1.03 -6.93
C VAL A 258 12.04 -1.33 -5.44
N HIS A 259 12.77 -2.37 -5.06
CA HIS A 259 12.93 -2.80 -3.68
C HIS A 259 14.01 -1.99 -2.97
N VAL A 260 13.73 -1.63 -1.73
CA VAL A 260 14.58 -0.74 -0.93
C VAL A 260 15.56 -1.55 -0.10
N ASP A 261 16.83 -1.12 -0.07
CA ASP A 261 17.88 -1.77 0.69
C ASP A 261 17.78 -1.52 2.21
N LYS A 262 18.71 -2.13 2.96
CA LYS A 262 18.72 -2.06 4.42
C LYS A 262 18.90 -0.63 4.94
N GLU A 263 19.81 0.15 4.37
CA GLU A 263 20.11 1.51 4.85
C GLU A 263 18.89 2.41 4.70
N TYR A 264 18.23 2.36 3.55
CA TYR A 264 17.03 3.15 3.29
C TYR A 264 15.81 2.63 4.05
N CYS A 265 15.70 1.32 4.31
CA CYS A 265 14.71 0.79 5.24
C CYS A 265 14.91 1.32 6.68
N GLN A 266 16.15 1.56 7.12
CA GLN A 266 16.42 2.19 8.41
C GLN A 266 16.04 3.69 8.43
N LYS A 267 16.25 4.43 7.34
CA LYS A 267 15.75 5.80 7.20
C LYS A 267 14.23 5.84 7.26
N TRP A 268 13.56 4.89 6.61
CA TRP A 268 12.11 4.72 6.68
C TRP A 268 11.63 4.45 8.11
N LEU A 269 12.25 3.50 8.83
CA LEU A 269 11.92 3.23 10.23
C LEU A 269 12.06 4.48 11.12
N LYS A 270 13.15 5.23 10.95
CA LYS A 270 13.38 6.49 11.69
C LYS A 270 12.27 7.50 11.41
N TYR A 271 11.85 7.64 10.15
CA TYR A 271 10.74 8.51 9.79
C TYR A 271 9.44 8.10 10.50
N LEU A 272 9.07 6.82 10.49
CA LEU A 272 7.87 6.34 11.18
C LEU A 272 7.93 6.62 12.69
N LYS A 273 9.06 6.38 13.34
CA LYS A 273 9.25 6.65 14.78
C LYS A 273 9.05 8.11 15.15
N ASN A 274 9.34 9.02 14.24
CA ASN A 274 9.27 10.46 14.50
C ASN A 274 7.92 11.09 14.12
N ASN A 275 7.07 10.39 13.36
CA ASN A 275 5.86 10.96 12.75
C ASN A 275 4.58 10.16 13.07
N SER A 276 4.61 9.17 13.99
CA SER A 276 3.42 8.34 14.24
C SER A 276 3.26 7.88 15.69
#